data_617addf812067351b7c9fe3843d3afc0
#
_entry.id   617addf812067351b7c9fe3843d3afc0
#
_cell.length_a   1.000
_cell.length_b   1.000
_cell.length_c   1.000
_cell.angle_alpha   90.00
_cell.angle_beta   90.00
_cell.angle_gamma   90.00
#
_symmetry.space_group_name_H-M   'P 1'
#
loop_
_entity.id
_entity.type
_entity.pdbx_description
1 polymer ?
#
loop_
_entity_poly.entity_id
_entity_poly.type
_entity_poly.pdbx_seq_one_letter_code
_entity_poly.pdbx_strand_id
1 'polypeptide(L)'
;MINASTNWKAKPFLLKPAGKDYLWGGNRLQTEFNKELPLEPLAETWECSTHPAGPSIIASGIYEGMSLTQLLAEHPEFLGTHPGAEGELPILIKFIDAKKDLSVQVHPTDEYARENENGQLGKTEMWYVMDAAPDAHLIYGFYHDIEKPQLKESLENGTVEKYLQKIKLQKDDVFLIEAGTVHAIGAGALIAEIQENSN
;
A
#
# COMPACT_ATOMS: atom_id res chain seq x y z
N MET A 1 3.15 -9.12 -39.88
CA MET A 1 2.16 -10.21 -39.61
C MET A 1 2.43 -10.68 -38.19
N ILE A 2 1.62 -10.25 -37.24
CA ILE A 2 1.73 -10.68 -35.84
C ILE A 2 1.25 -12.14 -35.82
N ASN A 3 2.14 -13.03 -35.46
CA ASN A 3 1.91 -14.44 -35.46
C ASN A 3 0.80 -14.82 -34.47
N ALA A 4 -0.35 -15.26 -34.92
CA ALA A 4 -1.53 -15.59 -34.10
C ALA A 4 -1.28 -16.61 -32.97
N SER A 5 -0.13 -17.30 -33.00
CA SER A 5 0.26 -18.31 -31.99
C SER A 5 0.88 -17.72 -30.69
N THR A 6 1.26 -16.46 -30.69
CA THR A 6 1.90 -15.81 -29.51
C THR A 6 0.93 -14.99 -28.68
N ASN A 7 -0.29 -14.75 -29.15
CA ASN A 7 -1.24 -13.81 -28.56
C ASN A 7 -1.92 -14.30 -27.26
N TRP A 8 -1.76 -15.58 -26.91
CA TRP A 8 -2.36 -16.14 -25.70
C TRP A 8 -1.51 -15.90 -24.44
N LYS A 9 -0.20 -15.66 -24.59
CA LYS A 9 0.73 -15.42 -23.48
C LYS A 9 0.52 -14.06 -22.80
N ALA A 10 0.03 -13.07 -23.54
CA ALA A 10 -0.23 -11.73 -23.06
C ALA A 10 -1.69 -11.48 -22.67
N LYS A 11 -2.44 -12.54 -22.33
CA LYS A 11 -3.82 -12.37 -21.83
C LYS A 11 -3.81 -11.91 -20.37
N PRO A 12 -4.81 -11.09 -19.98
CA PRO A 12 -5.03 -10.77 -18.58
C PRO A 12 -5.19 -12.03 -17.72
N PHE A 13 -4.71 -11.99 -16.52
CA PHE A 13 -4.84 -13.04 -15.51
C PHE A 13 -5.30 -12.45 -14.19
N LEU A 14 -5.90 -13.27 -13.34
CA LEU A 14 -6.29 -12.91 -12.00
C LEU A 14 -5.12 -13.13 -11.03
N LEU A 15 -5.08 -12.33 -9.97
CA LEU A 15 -4.13 -12.48 -8.88
C LEU A 15 -4.86 -12.93 -7.61
N LYS A 16 -4.23 -13.81 -6.85
CA LYS A 16 -4.59 -14.14 -5.49
C LYS A 16 -3.70 -13.31 -4.57
N PRO A 17 -4.27 -12.48 -3.69
CA PRO A 17 -3.51 -11.60 -2.82
C PRO A 17 -2.76 -12.38 -1.73
N ALA A 18 -1.69 -11.78 -1.21
CA ALA A 18 -1.11 -12.13 0.07
C ALA A 18 -1.86 -11.41 1.19
N GLY A 19 -2.09 -12.06 2.33
CA GLY A 19 -2.77 -11.46 3.49
C GLY A 19 -1.81 -11.09 4.61
N LYS A 20 -2.26 -10.15 5.47
CA LYS A 20 -1.58 -9.74 6.71
C LYS A 20 -2.58 -9.69 7.86
N ASP A 21 -2.14 -10.15 9.04
CA ASP A 21 -2.93 -10.34 10.25
C ASP A 21 -2.56 -9.36 11.38
N TYR A 22 -2.29 -8.10 11.01
CA TYR A 22 -1.95 -7.08 11.99
C TYR A 22 -3.06 -6.87 13.02
N LEU A 23 -2.69 -6.64 14.29
CA LEU A 23 -3.60 -6.55 15.44
C LEU A 23 -4.62 -5.38 15.38
N TRP A 24 -4.41 -4.42 14.51
CA TRP A 24 -5.33 -3.31 14.27
C TRP A 24 -6.40 -3.64 13.22
N GLY A 25 -6.25 -4.77 12.51
CA GLY A 25 -7.13 -5.17 11.42
C GLY A 25 -8.52 -5.59 11.85
N GLY A 26 -9.42 -5.60 10.88
CA GLY A 26 -10.78 -6.08 10.98
C GLY A 26 -11.02 -7.39 10.23
N ASN A 27 -12.26 -7.59 9.80
CA ASN A 27 -12.67 -8.75 9.03
C ASN A 27 -13.50 -8.38 7.77
N ARG A 28 -13.60 -7.09 7.44
CA ARG A 28 -14.39 -6.59 6.31
C ARG A 28 -13.87 -7.09 4.98
N LEU A 29 -12.54 -7.27 4.84
CA LEU A 29 -11.95 -7.84 3.63
C LEU A 29 -12.49 -9.26 3.35
N GLN A 30 -12.74 -10.06 4.39
CA GLN A 30 -13.35 -11.37 4.25
C GLN A 30 -14.87 -11.27 4.01
N THR A 31 -15.58 -10.48 4.81
CA THR A 31 -17.05 -10.48 4.84
C THR A 31 -17.69 -9.68 3.71
N GLU A 32 -17.04 -8.60 3.25
CA GLU A 32 -17.56 -7.69 2.24
C GLU A 32 -16.88 -7.84 0.86
N PHE A 33 -15.61 -8.30 0.86
CA PHE A 33 -14.80 -8.42 -0.37
C PHE A 33 -14.45 -9.88 -0.72
N ASN A 34 -15.01 -10.85 0.01
CA ASN A 34 -14.83 -12.29 -0.23
C ASN A 34 -13.36 -12.71 -0.32
N LYS A 35 -12.49 -12.10 0.50
CA LYS A 35 -11.08 -12.50 0.56
C LYS A 35 -10.93 -13.78 1.38
N GLU A 36 -10.86 -14.92 0.71
CA GLU A 36 -10.75 -16.24 1.33
C GLU A 36 -9.30 -16.52 1.75
N LEU A 37 -8.85 -15.85 2.81
CA LEU A 37 -7.55 -16.05 3.42
C LEU A 37 -7.72 -16.51 4.88
N PRO A 38 -6.95 -17.52 5.34
CA PRO A 38 -7.11 -18.12 6.68
C PRO A 38 -6.37 -17.29 7.75
N LEU A 39 -6.65 -15.99 7.80
CA LEU A 39 -6.06 -15.05 8.75
C LEU A 39 -7.15 -14.34 9.55
N GLU A 40 -6.95 -14.15 10.84
CA GLU A 40 -7.87 -13.44 11.72
C GLU A 40 -7.08 -12.66 12.79
N PRO A 41 -7.13 -11.32 12.74
CA PRO A 41 -7.85 -10.50 11.75
C PRO A 41 -7.22 -10.58 10.35
N LEU A 42 -7.94 -10.18 9.30
CA LEU A 42 -7.38 -9.94 7.98
C LEU A 42 -7.25 -8.42 7.77
N ALA A 43 -6.13 -7.89 8.22
CA ALA A 43 -5.87 -6.45 8.24
C ALA A 43 -5.60 -5.86 6.87
N GLU A 44 -4.81 -6.58 6.06
CA GLU A 44 -4.46 -6.17 4.69
C GLU A 44 -4.55 -7.34 3.73
N THR A 45 -4.87 -7.03 2.47
CA THR A 45 -4.64 -7.91 1.33
C THR A 45 -3.80 -7.18 0.29
N TRP A 46 -2.66 -7.76 -0.07
CA TRP A 46 -1.74 -7.23 -1.07
C TRP A 46 -2.17 -7.74 -2.44
N GLU A 47 -3.00 -6.93 -3.10
CA GLU A 47 -3.74 -7.32 -4.31
C GLU A 47 -2.83 -7.49 -5.53
N CYS A 48 -1.83 -6.61 -5.66
CA CYS A 48 -0.83 -6.69 -6.70
C CYS A 48 0.55 -6.39 -6.09
N SER A 49 1.34 -7.44 -5.90
CA SER A 49 2.58 -7.36 -5.13
C SER A 49 3.66 -8.26 -5.72
N THR A 50 4.84 -7.69 -5.91
CA THR A 50 6.10 -8.42 -6.11
C THR A 50 6.98 -8.37 -4.87
N HIS A 51 6.51 -7.71 -3.80
CA HIS A 51 7.28 -7.53 -2.57
C HIS A 51 7.61 -8.89 -1.92
N PRO A 52 8.86 -9.12 -1.47
CA PRO A 52 9.29 -10.42 -0.96
C PRO A 52 8.53 -10.89 0.29
N ALA A 53 8.00 -9.96 1.08
CA ALA A 53 7.20 -10.27 2.26
C ALA A 53 5.79 -10.78 1.94
N GLY A 54 5.33 -10.68 0.67
CA GLY A 54 3.99 -11.12 0.29
C GLY A 54 3.74 -10.97 -1.21
N PRO A 55 4.38 -11.77 -2.06
CA PRO A 55 4.12 -11.73 -3.50
C PRO A 55 2.72 -12.28 -3.80
N SER A 56 2.01 -11.64 -4.74
CA SER A 56 0.75 -12.17 -5.26
C SER A 56 0.99 -13.42 -6.09
N ILE A 57 0.02 -14.34 -6.08
CA ILE A 57 0.06 -15.57 -6.86
C ILE A 57 -0.93 -15.46 -8.02
N ILE A 58 -0.53 -15.93 -9.21
CA ILE A 58 -1.40 -15.95 -10.37
C ILE A 58 -2.49 -16.99 -10.15
N ALA A 59 -3.75 -16.58 -10.29
CA ALA A 59 -4.93 -17.38 -9.98
C ALA A 59 -5.71 -17.83 -11.24
N SER A 60 -5.18 -17.56 -12.43
CA SER A 60 -5.85 -17.99 -13.67
C SER A 60 -4.91 -18.04 -14.86
N GLY A 61 -5.28 -18.86 -15.86
CA GLY A 61 -4.56 -18.94 -17.12
C GLY A 61 -3.38 -19.89 -17.07
N ILE A 62 -2.47 -19.73 -18.04
CA ILE A 62 -1.34 -20.68 -18.24
C ILE A 62 -0.23 -20.56 -17.19
N TYR A 63 -0.21 -19.46 -16.45
CA TYR A 63 0.77 -19.18 -15.39
C TYR A 63 0.19 -19.41 -14.00
N GLU A 64 -0.99 -20.02 -13.90
CA GLU A 64 -1.65 -20.27 -12.61
C GLU A 64 -0.74 -21.02 -11.64
N GLY A 65 -0.68 -20.53 -10.41
CA GLY A 65 0.18 -21.03 -9.33
C GLY A 65 1.59 -20.41 -9.28
N MET A 66 2.02 -19.67 -10.30
CA MET A 66 3.29 -18.95 -10.31
C MET A 66 3.17 -17.66 -9.48
N SER A 67 4.22 -17.24 -8.80
CA SER A 67 4.23 -15.91 -8.18
C SER A 67 4.35 -14.81 -9.24
N LEU A 68 3.77 -13.64 -8.96
CA LEU A 68 3.89 -12.49 -9.86
C LEU A 68 5.36 -12.10 -10.07
N THR A 69 6.17 -12.15 -9.01
CA THR A 69 7.61 -11.89 -9.09
C THR A 69 8.30 -12.83 -10.08
N GLN A 70 8.01 -14.13 -9.99
CA GLN A 70 8.60 -15.10 -10.90
C GLN A 70 8.13 -14.88 -12.34
N LEU A 71 6.82 -14.62 -12.55
CA LEU A 71 6.29 -14.32 -13.87
C LEU A 71 7.02 -13.13 -14.51
N LEU A 72 7.17 -12.03 -13.79
CA LEU A 72 7.79 -10.82 -14.34
C LEU A 72 9.29 -11.00 -14.60
N ALA A 73 9.96 -11.86 -13.84
CA ALA A 73 11.35 -12.23 -14.12
C ALA A 73 11.50 -13.08 -15.39
N GLU A 74 10.58 -14.03 -15.61
CA GLU A 74 10.60 -14.90 -16.81
C GLU A 74 10.00 -14.23 -18.05
N HIS A 75 9.10 -13.27 -17.85
CA HIS A 75 8.30 -12.59 -18.87
C HIS A 75 8.27 -11.07 -18.66
N PRO A 76 9.40 -10.39 -18.79
CA PRO A 76 9.50 -8.93 -18.54
C PRO A 76 8.61 -8.09 -19.48
N GLU A 77 8.13 -8.67 -20.58
CA GLU A 77 7.18 -8.02 -21.49
C GLU A 77 5.86 -7.62 -20.83
N PHE A 78 5.50 -8.21 -19.66
CA PHE A 78 4.33 -7.81 -18.88
C PHE A 78 4.51 -6.47 -18.15
N LEU A 79 5.75 -6.05 -17.91
CA LEU A 79 6.05 -4.74 -17.33
C LEU A 79 5.92 -3.60 -18.36
N GLY A 80 5.87 -3.95 -19.65
CA GLY A 80 5.83 -2.98 -20.74
C GLY A 80 7.18 -2.30 -20.99
N THR A 81 7.13 -1.08 -21.48
CA THR A 81 8.34 -0.34 -21.92
C THR A 81 8.52 1.00 -21.20
N HIS A 82 7.81 1.23 -20.10
CA HIS A 82 7.93 2.47 -19.34
C HIS A 82 9.30 2.54 -18.66
N PRO A 83 10.05 3.65 -18.81
CA PRO A 83 11.29 3.86 -18.05
C PRO A 83 11.00 3.80 -16.54
N GLY A 84 11.78 3.05 -15.79
CA GLY A 84 11.58 2.83 -14.36
C GLY A 84 10.91 1.49 -14.00
N ALA A 85 10.37 0.75 -14.98
CA ALA A 85 9.90 -0.62 -14.79
C ALA A 85 10.96 -1.66 -15.16
N GLU A 86 12.23 -1.35 -14.98
CA GLU A 86 13.36 -2.20 -15.37
C GLU A 86 13.47 -3.42 -14.42
N GLY A 87 12.73 -4.48 -14.77
CA GLY A 87 12.82 -5.78 -14.08
C GLY A 87 11.91 -5.93 -12.86
N GLU A 88 11.31 -4.88 -12.33
CA GLU A 88 10.43 -4.93 -11.15
C GLU A 88 9.15 -4.13 -11.34
N LEU A 89 8.08 -4.57 -10.71
CA LEU A 89 6.85 -3.80 -10.62
C LEU A 89 7.05 -2.67 -9.60
N PRO A 90 7.01 -1.38 -10.01
CA PRO A 90 7.38 -0.27 -9.13
C PRO A 90 6.29 0.08 -8.10
N ILE A 91 5.17 -0.64 -8.11
CA ILE A 91 4.01 -0.38 -7.24
C ILE A 91 3.61 -1.62 -6.44
N LEU A 92 3.00 -1.37 -5.29
CA LEU A 92 2.29 -2.35 -4.47
C LEU A 92 0.87 -1.83 -4.25
N ILE A 93 -0.13 -2.67 -4.53
CA ILE A 93 -1.55 -2.34 -4.32
C ILE A 93 -2.09 -3.17 -3.17
N LYS A 94 -2.70 -2.51 -2.19
CA LYS A 94 -3.28 -3.14 -1.00
C LYS A 94 -4.73 -2.73 -0.78
N PHE A 95 -5.49 -3.58 -0.11
CA PHE A 95 -6.69 -3.18 0.63
C PHE A 95 -6.38 -3.27 2.12
N ILE A 96 -6.84 -2.27 2.87
CA ILE A 96 -6.57 -2.09 4.30
C ILE A 96 -7.91 -1.93 5.03
N ASP A 97 -8.17 -2.80 5.99
CA ASP A 97 -9.32 -2.72 6.91
C ASP A 97 -8.84 -2.28 8.29
N ALA A 98 -8.93 -0.99 8.57
CA ALA A 98 -8.49 -0.38 9.82
C ALA A 98 -9.60 -0.44 10.88
N LYS A 99 -9.70 -1.52 11.65
CA LYS A 99 -10.60 -1.61 12.80
C LYS A 99 -10.15 -0.75 13.97
N LYS A 100 -8.83 -0.51 14.10
CA LYS A 100 -8.21 0.39 15.08
C LYS A 100 -7.28 1.34 14.36
N ASP A 101 -6.85 2.40 15.06
CA ASP A 101 -5.87 3.33 14.52
C ASP A 101 -4.54 2.63 14.20
N LEU A 102 -3.98 2.94 13.05
CA LEU A 102 -2.61 2.57 12.70
C LEU A 102 -1.64 3.55 13.36
N SER A 103 -0.37 3.18 13.43
CA SER A 103 0.69 4.05 13.93
C SER A 103 0.86 5.29 13.07
N VAL A 104 1.18 6.42 13.72
CA VAL A 104 1.62 7.63 13.01
C VAL A 104 3.01 7.39 12.45
N GLN A 105 3.19 7.67 11.17
CA GLN A 105 4.41 7.39 10.44
C GLN A 105 4.76 8.50 9.45
N VAL A 106 5.99 8.45 8.94
CA VAL A 106 6.49 9.28 7.85
C VAL A 106 7.41 8.42 7.00
N HIS A 107 7.25 8.51 5.69
CA HIS A 107 8.09 7.75 4.74
C HIS A 107 9.20 8.62 4.15
N PRO A 108 10.38 8.05 3.87
CA PRO A 108 11.47 8.79 3.28
C PRO A 108 11.21 9.12 1.80
N THR A 109 11.89 10.16 1.30
CA THR A 109 12.03 10.39 -0.13
C THR A 109 13.01 9.37 -0.75
N ASP A 110 12.97 9.19 -2.07
CA ASP A 110 13.93 8.34 -2.79
C ASP A 110 15.39 8.70 -2.51
N GLU A 111 15.69 10.00 -2.47
CA GLU A 111 17.04 10.48 -2.18
C GLU A 111 17.50 10.04 -0.80
N TYR A 112 16.67 10.29 0.22
CA TYR A 112 16.98 9.89 1.59
C TYR A 112 17.08 8.37 1.73
N ALA A 113 16.13 7.62 1.17
CA ALA A 113 16.10 6.17 1.27
C ALA A 113 17.32 5.52 0.59
N ARG A 114 17.73 6.04 -0.56
CA ARG A 114 18.93 5.55 -1.28
C ARG A 114 20.19 5.69 -0.43
N GLU A 115 20.32 6.79 0.31
CA GLU A 115 21.50 7.06 1.13
C GLU A 115 21.47 6.37 2.51
N ASN A 116 20.28 6.27 3.13
CA ASN A 116 20.15 5.90 4.53
C ASN A 116 19.45 4.56 4.77
N GLU A 117 18.74 4.00 3.75
CA GLU A 117 17.97 2.76 3.84
C GLU A 117 18.49 1.68 2.88
N ASN A 118 19.81 1.54 2.79
CA ASN A 118 20.50 0.50 1.99
C ASN A 118 20.12 0.50 0.49
N GLY A 119 19.87 1.67 -0.10
CA GLY A 119 19.54 1.80 -1.50
C GLY A 119 18.07 1.52 -1.84
N GLN A 120 17.19 1.46 -0.85
CA GLN A 120 15.76 1.31 -1.05
C GLN A 120 15.13 2.53 -1.75
N LEU A 121 13.93 2.35 -2.28
CA LEU A 121 13.11 3.45 -2.77
C LEU A 121 12.47 4.20 -1.60
N GLY A 122 12.08 5.44 -1.84
CA GLY A 122 11.17 6.17 -0.99
C GLY A 122 9.78 5.55 -0.98
N LYS A 123 8.79 6.24 -0.40
CA LYS A 123 7.44 5.73 -0.37
C LYS A 123 6.42 6.85 -0.48
N THR A 124 5.99 7.09 -1.69
CA THR A 124 4.80 7.91 -2.00
C THR A 124 3.60 6.98 -2.14
N GLU A 125 2.46 7.39 -1.63
CA GLU A 125 1.24 6.59 -1.59
C GLU A 125 0.06 7.39 -2.13
N MET A 126 -0.89 6.70 -2.74
CA MET A 126 -2.23 7.21 -3.02
C MET A 126 -3.24 6.34 -2.30
N TRP A 127 -4.14 6.96 -1.55
CA TRP A 127 -5.22 6.28 -0.85
C TRP A 127 -6.57 6.63 -1.46
N TYR A 128 -7.34 5.60 -1.81
CA TYR A 128 -8.74 5.73 -2.17
C TYR A 128 -9.60 5.17 -1.04
N VAL A 129 -10.50 5.98 -0.52
CA VAL A 129 -11.39 5.59 0.57
C VAL A 129 -12.55 4.76 0.01
N MET A 130 -12.46 3.45 0.15
CA MET A 130 -13.48 2.50 -0.31
C MET A 130 -14.75 2.58 0.54
N ASP A 131 -14.56 2.81 1.85
CA ASP A 131 -15.64 3.07 2.81
C ASP A 131 -15.08 3.69 4.10
N ALA A 132 -15.91 4.40 4.86
CA ALA A 132 -15.53 5.05 6.09
C ALA A 132 -16.67 5.02 7.12
N ALA A 133 -16.37 4.60 8.34
CA ALA A 133 -17.28 4.75 9.47
C ALA A 133 -17.54 6.25 9.77
N PRO A 134 -18.66 6.61 10.44
CA PRO A 134 -19.01 8.03 10.68
C PRO A 134 -17.92 8.88 11.33
N ASP A 135 -17.09 8.26 12.18
CA ASP A 135 -16.01 8.92 12.92
C ASP A 135 -14.61 8.63 12.37
N ALA A 136 -14.55 7.93 11.23
CA ALA A 136 -13.27 7.61 10.59
C ALA A 136 -12.53 8.89 10.17
N HIS A 137 -11.22 8.89 10.39
CA HIS A 137 -10.37 10.03 10.08
C HIS A 137 -8.99 9.57 9.63
N LEU A 138 -8.26 10.49 9.01
CA LEU A 138 -6.82 10.36 8.77
C LEU A 138 -6.06 11.37 9.62
N ILE A 139 -4.84 11.03 9.96
CA ILE A 139 -3.79 12.01 10.25
C ILE A 139 -3.15 12.36 8.90
N TYR A 140 -3.06 13.65 8.58
CA TYR A 140 -2.49 14.12 7.32
C TYR A 140 -1.74 15.43 7.54
N GLY A 141 -0.46 15.31 7.83
CA GLY A 141 0.41 16.43 8.15
C GLY A 141 0.15 17.08 9.52
N PHE A 142 0.56 18.32 9.62
CA PHE A 142 0.38 19.15 10.80
C PHE A 142 -0.65 20.26 10.52
N TYR A 143 -1.30 20.77 11.56
CA TYR A 143 -2.23 21.92 11.45
C TYR A 143 -1.56 23.20 10.97
N HIS A 144 -0.28 23.36 11.25
CA HIS A 144 0.57 24.49 10.87
C HIS A 144 2.02 24.05 10.91
N ASP A 145 2.89 24.87 10.36
CA ASP A 145 4.33 24.62 10.38
C ASP A 145 4.82 24.44 11.81
N ILE A 146 5.64 23.44 12.01
CA ILE A 146 6.27 23.11 13.27
C ILE A 146 7.79 23.13 13.14
N GLU A 147 8.45 23.87 14.02
CA GLU A 147 9.90 23.95 14.04
C GLU A 147 10.53 22.67 14.62
N LYS A 148 11.70 22.28 14.12
CA LYS A 148 12.40 21.06 14.57
C LYS A 148 12.56 20.94 16.09
N PRO A 149 12.96 22.01 16.83
CA PRO A 149 13.05 21.93 18.30
C PRO A 149 11.71 21.65 18.97
N GLN A 150 10.63 22.28 18.49
CA GLN A 150 9.27 22.11 19.00
C GLN A 150 8.76 20.69 18.71
N LEU A 151 9.00 20.17 17.51
CA LEU A 151 8.65 18.78 17.16
C LEU A 151 9.39 17.80 18.07
N LYS A 152 10.71 18.00 18.27
CA LYS A 152 11.52 17.15 19.15
C LYS A 152 10.97 17.15 20.58
N GLU A 153 10.70 18.32 21.15
CA GLU A 153 10.15 18.46 22.50
C GLU A 153 8.77 17.75 22.59
N SER A 154 7.91 17.92 21.58
CA SER A 154 6.58 17.30 21.58
C SER A 154 6.64 15.77 21.51
N LEU A 155 7.62 15.20 20.80
CA LEU A 155 7.87 13.76 20.76
C LEU A 155 8.38 13.25 22.12
N GLU A 156 9.36 13.95 22.73
CA GLU A 156 9.92 13.60 24.04
C GLU A 156 8.87 13.64 25.16
N ASN A 157 7.93 14.60 25.08
CA ASN A 157 6.85 14.78 26.06
C ASN A 157 5.57 13.99 25.74
N GLY A 158 5.52 13.27 24.62
CA GLY A 158 4.33 12.52 24.18
C GLY A 158 3.14 13.42 23.84
N THR A 159 3.38 14.64 23.34
CA THR A 159 2.31 15.61 23.02
C THR A 159 2.18 15.92 21.54
N VAL A 160 2.88 15.21 20.68
CA VAL A 160 2.91 15.44 19.22
C VAL A 160 1.51 15.40 18.59
N GLU A 161 0.60 14.59 19.12
CA GLU A 161 -0.78 14.49 18.62
C GLU A 161 -1.53 15.83 18.59
N LYS A 162 -1.15 16.80 19.43
CA LYS A 162 -1.76 18.14 19.46
C LYS A 162 -1.47 18.96 18.21
N TYR A 163 -0.44 18.59 17.47
CA TYR A 163 -0.02 19.28 16.25
C TYR A 163 -0.50 18.58 14.98
N LEU A 164 -0.92 17.31 15.10
CA LEU A 164 -1.31 16.49 13.95
C LEU A 164 -2.68 16.91 13.43
N GLN A 165 -2.77 17.11 12.11
CA GLN A 165 -4.01 17.45 11.45
C GLN A 165 -4.86 16.20 11.28
N LYS A 166 -6.11 16.23 11.81
CA LYS A 166 -7.12 15.20 11.61
C LYS A 166 -8.08 15.61 10.51
N ILE A 167 -8.22 14.77 9.49
CA ILE A 167 -9.17 14.96 8.39
C ILE A 167 -10.24 13.88 8.48
N LYS A 168 -11.50 14.28 8.53
CA LYS A 168 -12.63 13.34 8.50
C LYS A 168 -12.71 12.70 7.13
N LEU A 169 -12.84 11.37 7.11
CA LEU A 169 -12.99 10.60 5.88
C LEU A 169 -14.43 10.56 5.37
N GLN A 170 -14.55 10.53 4.06
CA GLN A 170 -15.76 10.18 3.34
C GLN A 170 -15.43 9.12 2.29
N LYS A 171 -16.39 8.25 2.01
CA LYS A 171 -16.27 7.32 0.89
C LYS A 171 -15.99 8.09 -0.41
N ASP A 172 -15.16 7.52 -1.25
CA ASP A 172 -14.70 8.06 -2.53
C ASP A 172 -13.70 9.22 -2.45
N ASP A 173 -13.27 9.61 -1.23
CA ASP A 173 -12.14 10.53 -1.08
C ASP A 173 -10.85 9.90 -1.63
N VAL A 174 -9.97 10.77 -2.15
CA VAL A 174 -8.63 10.39 -2.62
C VAL A 174 -7.58 11.29 -1.98
N PHE A 175 -6.53 10.68 -1.44
CA PHE A 175 -5.41 11.40 -0.83
C PHE A 175 -4.09 10.98 -1.49
N LEU A 176 -3.25 11.94 -1.84
CA LEU A 176 -1.87 11.70 -2.23
C LEU A 176 -0.97 11.94 -1.02
N ILE A 177 -0.32 10.91 -0.52
CA ILE A 177 0.60 10.96 0.60
C ILE A 177 2.01 11.04 0.03
N GLU A 178 2.50 12.25 -0.18
CA GLU A 178 3.87 12.45 -0.63
C GLU A 178 4.86 12.03 0.45
N ALA A 179 5.99 11.46 0.03
CA ALA A 179 7.11 11.16 0.92
C ALA A 179 7.49 12.39 1.77
N GLY A 180 7.72 12.20 3.08
CA GLY A 180 7.93 13.28 4.04
C GLY A 180 6.68 13.78 4.74
N THR A 181 5.48 13.38 4.30
CA THR A 181 4.23 13.73 4.98
C THR A 181 4.00 12.82 6.19
N VAL A 182 3.79 13.41 7.37
CA VAL A 182 3.35 12.68 8.56
C VAL A 182 1.91 12.26 8.38
N HIS A 183 1.61 10.96 8.56
CA HIS A 183 0.28 10.44 8.29
C HIS A 183 -0.06 9.21 9.15
N ALA A 184 -1.36 8.92 9.25
CA ALA A 184 -1.87 7.66 9.79
C ALA A 184 -3.30 7.40 9.31
N ILE A 185 -3.66 6.13 9.16
CA ILE A 185 -5.04 5.70 8.92
C ILE A 185 -5.72 5.52 10.28
N GLY A 186 -6.81 6.24 10.50
CA GLY A 186 -7.62 6.09 11.70
C GLY A 186 -8.61 4.95 11.63
N ALA A 187 -9.09 4.54 12.79
CA ALA A 187 -10.09 3.46 12.93
C ALA A 187 -11.35 3.72 12.11
N GLY A 188 -11.91 2.65 11.54
CA GLY A 188 -13.14 2.69 10.75
C GLY A 188 -12.92 3.00 9.27
N ALA A 189 -11.69 3.20 8.83
CA ALA A 189 -11.35 3.38 7.42
C ALA A 189 -11.19 2.04 6.70
N LEU A 190 -11.69 1.98 5.45
CA LEU A 190 -11.41 0.93 4.49
C LEU A 190 -10.77 1.57 3.26
N ILE A 191 -9.51 1.24 3.01
CA ILE A 191 -8.65 1.96 2.05
C ILE A 191 -8.15 1.01 0.97
N ALA A 192 -8.15 1.47 -0.28
CA ALA A 192 -7.29 0.93 -1.32
C ALA A 192 -6.05 1.83 -1.41
N GLU A 193 -4.90 1.25 -1.10
CA GLU A 193 -3.60 1.93 -1.13
C GLU A 193 -2.83 1.50 -2.37
N ILE A 194 -2.37 2.47 -3.14
CA ILE A 194 -1.43 2.28 -4.23
C ILE A 194 -0.15 3.02 -3.84
N GLN A 195 0.90 2.28 -3.57
CA GLN A 195 2.17 2.82 -3.09
C GLN A 195 3.34 2.43 -4.00
N GLU A 196 4.45 3.13 -3.87
CA GLU A 196 5.73 2.64 -4.38
C GLU A 196 6.09 1.31 -3.71
N ASN A 197 6.74 0.41 -4.46
CA ASN A 197 7.10 -0.94 -3.97
C ASN A 197 8.28 -0.85 -3.00
N SER A 198 8.00 -0.36 -1.80
CA SER A 198 8.94 -0.13 -0.71
C SER A 198 8.37 -0.66 0.61
N ASN A 199 9.25 -0.83 1.62
CA ASN A 199 8.86 -1.25 2.98
C ASN A 199 8.08 -0.20 3.74
#